data_134d561abad7c878d674dc55b351c726
#
_entry.id   134d561abad7c878d674dc55b351c726
#
_cell.length_a   1.000
_cell.length_b   1.000
_cell.length_c   1.000
_cell.angle_alpha   90.00
_cell.angle_beta   90.00
_cell.angle_gamma   90.00
#
_symmetry.space_group_name_H-M   'P 1'
#
loop_
_entity.id
_entity.type
_entity.pdbx_description
1 polymer ?
#
loop_
_entity_poly.entity_id
_entity_poly.type
_entity_poly.pdbx_seq_one_letter_code
_entity_poly.pdbx_strand_id
1 'polypeptide(L)'
;MAHCSRKVFSTYHKITEEIKDLYFSIFSDLNNQKIINQFEEKFAIYNGSKYSVTFPFARTAFHYAIRSLNIERNSEVIMSPITIKPILDVVILNGLKPVFVDLNKNDLSYDLVDLKKKITPNTKLILIT
;
A
#
# COMPACT_ATOMS: atom_id res chain seq x y z
N MET A 1 -0.88 -10.31 -29.83
CA MET A 1 0.30 -9.98 -28.99
C MET A 1 0.19 -8.52 -28.57
N ALA A 2 -0.21 -8.27 -27.35
CA ALA A 2 -0.33 -6.91 -26.83
C ALA A 2 1.08 -6.35 -26.62
N HIS A 3 1.42 -5.32 -27.36
CA HIS A 3 2.66 -4.56 -27.20
C HIS A 3 2.56 -3.83 -25.85
N CYS A 4 3.07 -4.45 -24.79
CA CYS A 4 3.25 -3.79 -23.50
C CYS A 4 4.24 -2.65 -23.74
N SER A 5 3.71 -1.46 -23.99
CA SER A 5 4.53 -0.33 -24.32
C SER A 5 5.33 0.07 -23.08
N ARG A 6 6.64 0.14 -23.22
CA ARG A 6 7.60 0.68 -22.25
C ARG A 6 7.28 2.12 -21.79
N LYS A 7 6.15 2.67 -22.23
CA LYS A 7 5.68 4.03 -21.86
C LYS A 7 5.25 4.18 -20.41
N VAL A 8 5.04 3.07 -19.67
CA VAL A 8 4.66 3.14 -18.26
C VAL A 8 5.79 3.65 -17.37
N PHE A 9 7.05 3.59 -17.81
CA PHE A 9 8.21 4.04 -17.04
C PHE A 9 8.93 5.26 -17.62
N SER A 10 8.53 5.76 -18.77
CA SER A 10 9.08 7.00 -19.31
C SER A 10 8.15 8.14 -18.94
N THR A 11 8.42 8.79 -17.82
CA THR A 11 7.90 10.12 -17.54
C THR A 11 8.44 11.09 -18.58
N TYR A 12 7.73 11.23 -19.70
CA TYR A 12 7.96 12.34 -20.62
C TYR A 12 7.43 13.60 -19.94
N HIS A 13 8.21 14.16 -19.04
CA HIS A 13 7.97 15.51 -18.55
C HIS A 13 8.31 16.47 -19.70
N LYS A 14 7.32 17.23 -20.15
CA LYS A 14 7.58 18.36 -21.03
C LYS A 14 8.40 19.36 -20.23
N ILE A 15 9.48 19.87 -20.79
CA ILE A 15 10.34 20.89 -20.15
C ILE A 15 9.49 22.06 -19.57
N THR A 16 8.39 22.41 -20.22
CA THR A 16 7.45 23.42 -19.73
C THR A 16 6.73 23.03 -18.43
N GLU A 17 6.52 21.74 -18.17
CA GLU A 17 5.92 21.25 -16.91
C GLU A 17 6.98 21.21 -15.80
N GLU A 18 8.19 20.76 -16.12
CA GLU A 18 9.30 20.78 -15.17
C GLU A 18 9.65 22.20 -14.70
N ILE A 19 9.61 23.20 -15.59
CA ILE A 19 9.82 24.61 -15.23
C ILE A 19 8.68 25.11 -14.33
N LYS A 20 7.43 24.74 -14.60
CA LYS A 20 6.29 25.06 -13.73
C LYS A 20 6.44 24.41 -12.35
N ASP A 21 6.79 23.13 -12.30
CA ASP A 21 6.97 22.40 -11.05
C ASP A 21 8.12 22.98 -10.24
N LEU A 22 9.22 23.36 -10.90
CA LEU A 22 10.33 24.09 -10.26
C LEU A 22 9.86 25.44 -9.69
N TYR A 23 9.13 26.23 -10.49
CA TYR A 23 8.56 27.50 -10.04
C TYR A 23 7.64 27.29 -8.81
N PHE A 24 6.72 26.32 -8.88
CA PHE A 24 5.85 25.98 -7.75
C PHE A 24 6.64 25.51 -6.52
N SER A 25 7.71 24.73 -6.70
CA SER A 25 8.52 24.26 -5.56
C SER A 25 9.28 25.38 -4.86
N ILE A 26 9.64 26.45 -5.58
CA ILE A 26 10.36 27.59 -5.01
C ILE A 26 9.41 28.60 -4.35
N PHE A 27 8.22 28.80 -4.92
CA PHE A 27 7.31 29.89 -4.52
C PHE A 27 6.04 29.43 -3.79
N SER A 28 5.78 28.13 -3.71
CA SER A 28 4.65 27.61 -2.94
C SER A 28 5.08 26.94 -1.66
N ASP A 29 4.23 27.02 -0.65
CA ASP A 29 4.39 26.27 0.58
C ASP A 29 4.13 24.77 0.29
N LEU A 30 5.21 23.98 0.21
CA LEU A 30 5.18 22.55 -0.07
C LEU A 30 4.44 21.74 1.02
N ASN A 31 4.27 22.33 2.21
CA ASN A 31 3.54 21.75 3.35
C ASN A 31 2.15 22.35 3.53
N ASN A 32 1.47 22.71 2.45
CA ASN A 32 0.16 23.31 2.53
C ASN A 32 -0.89 22.31 3.05
N GLN A 33 -1.06 22.27 4.37
CA GLN A 33 -2.02 21.40 5.05
C GLN A 33 -3.46 21.56 4.54
N LYS A 34 -3.82 22.75 4.08
CA LYS A 34 -5.16 23.02 3.52
C LYS A 34 -5.40 22.19 2.24
N ILE A 35 -4.41 22.08 1.38
CA ILE A 35 -4.51 21.27 0.14
C ILE A 35 -4.62 19.78 0.49
N ILE A 36 -3.83 19.31 1.45
CA ILE A 36 -3.88 17.93 1.93
C ILE A 36 -5.27 17.60 2.47
N ASN A 37 -5.80 18.44 3.37
CA ASN A 37 -7.12 18.24 3.95
C ASN A 37 -8.23 18.22 2.87
N GLN A 38 -8.18 19.14 1.91
CA GLN A 38 -9.14 19.17 0.80
C GLN A 38 -9.08 17.90 -0.07
N PHE A 39 -7.87 17.37 -0.30
CA PHE A 39 -7.70 16.12 -1.02
C PHE A 39 -8.31 14.96 -0.23
N GLU A 40 -7.99 14.85 1.06
CA GLU A 40 -8.49 13.80 1.94
C GLU A 40 -10.02 13.80 2.02
N GLU A 41 -10.64 14.96 2.17
CA GLU A 41 -12.11 15.11 2.16
C GLU A 41 -12.72 14.62 0.84
N LYS A 42 -12.19 15.08 -0.30
CA LYS A 42 -12.68 14.67 -1.62
C LYS A 42 -12.49 13.18 -1.87
N PHE A 43 -11.36 12.64 -1.45
CA PHE A 43 -11.07 11.22 -1.60
C PHE A 43 -11.97 10.35 -0.71
N ALA A 44 -12.26 10.79 0.51
CA ALA A 44 -13.21 10.13 1.39
C ALA A 44 -14.62 10.08 0.76
N ILE A 45 -15.10 11.19 0.21
CA ILE A 45 -16.39 11.26 -0.50
C ILE A 45 -16.39 10.32 -1.71
N TYR A 46 -15.32 10.35 -2.53
CA TYR A 46 -15.21 9.52 -3.73
C TYR A 46 -15.28 8.02 -3.42
N ASN A 47 -14.64 7.57 -2.32
CA ASN A 47 -14.65 6.17 -1.90
C ASN A 47 -15.85 5.78 -1.00
N GLY A 48 -16.74 6.73 -0.66
CA GLY A 48 -17.82 6.48 0.29
C GLY A 48 -17.35 6.16 1.71
N SER A 49 -16.13 6.58 2.07
CA SER A 49 -15.56 6.39 3.41
C SER A 49 -15.80 7.62 4.29
N LYS A 50 -15.83 7.42 5.61
CA LYS A 50 -16.02 8.53 6.55
C LYS A 50 -14.79 9.44 6.63
N TYR A 51 -13.60 8.86 6.49
CA TYR A 51 -12.32 9.56 6.60
C TYR A 51 -11.35 9.02 5.56
N SER A 52 -10.39 9.85 5.20
CA SER A 52 -9.23 9.49 4.41
C SER A 52 -8.00 10.17 5.01
N VAL A 53 -6.87 9.50 4.97
CA VAL A 53 -5.59 10.03 5.44
C VAL A 53 -4.51 9.72 4.42
N THR A 54 -3.74 10.73 4.05
CA THR A 54 -2.63 10.59 3.12
C THR A 54 -1.33 10.24 3.83
N PHE A 55 -0.50 9.46 3.15
CA PHE A 55 0.85 9.11 3.60
C PHE A 55 1.83 9.25 2.45
N PRO A 56 3.10 9.58 2.70
CA PRO A 56 4.11 9.71 1.65
C PRO A 56 4.42 8.38 0.96
N PHE A 57 4.19 7.26 1.65
CA PHE A 57 4.44 5.91 1.13
C PHE A 57 3.37 4.92 1.61
N ALA A 58 2.98 3.99 0.73
CA ALA A 58 2.04 2.91 1.06
C ALA A 58 2.49 2.06 2.27
N ARG A 59 3.81 1.78 2.40
CA ARG A 59 4.35 1.05 3.56
C ARG A 59 4.14 1.79 4.88
N THR A 60 4.17 3.12 4.87
CA THR A 60 3.90 3.95 6.06
C THR A 60 2.42 3.89 6.42
N ALA A 61 1.54 4.02 5.42
CA ALA A 61 0.11 3.84 5.62
C ALA A 61 -0.21 2.46 6.19
N PHE A 62 0.40 1.41 5.65
CA PHE A 62 0.23 0.03 6.14
C PHE A 62 0.71 -0.15 7.58
N HIS A 63 1.85 0.44 7.95
CA HIS A 63 2.35 0.41 9.33
C HIS A 63 1.35 1.02 10.31
N TYR A 64 0.83 2.20 10.01
CA TYR A 64 -0.15 2.85 10.89
C TYR A 64 -1.51 2.14 10.88
N ALA A 65 -1.94 1.56 9.76
CA ALA A 65 -3.14 0.74 9.69
C ALA A 65 -3.04 -0.47 10.63
N ILE A 66 -1.93 -1.22 10.59
CA ILE A 66 -1.69 -2.34 11.52
C ILE A 66 -1.73 -1.86 12.97
N ARG A 67 -1.07 -0.76 13.27
CA ARG A 67 -1.04 -0.22 14.65
C ARG A 67 -2.43 0.19 15.16
N SER A 68 -3.26 0.74 14.29
CA SER A 68 -4.62 1.15 14.65
C SER A 68 -5.55 -0.03 14.96
N LEU A 69 -5.25 -1.20 14.41
CA LEU A 69 -6.01 -2.44 14.68
C LEU A 69 -5.70 -3.07 16.04
N ASN A 70 -4.66 -2.59 16.75
CA ASN A 70 -4.23 -3.11 18.05
C ASN A 70 -4.09 -4.64 18.08
N ILE A 71 -3.52 -5.21 17.00
CA ILE A 71 -3.31 -6.66 16.88
C ILE A 71 -2.24 -7.10 17.91
N GLU A 72 -2.53 -8.17 18.64
CA GLU A 72 -1.62 -8.72 19.63
C GLU A 72 -0.30 -9.18 18.97
N ARG A 73 0.81 -8.95 19.68
CA ARG A 73 2.13 -9.43 19.23
C ARG A 73 2.13 -10.94 19.04
N ASN A 74 2.91 -11.41 18.08
CA ASN A 74 2.98 -12.80 17.63
C ASN A 74 1.72 -13.34 16.94
N SER A 75 0.70 -12.50 16.72
CA SER A 75 -0.40 -12.87 15.83
C SER A 75 0.08 -13.08 14.40
N GLU A 76 -0.61 -13.94 13.68
CA GLU A 76 -0.24 -14.33 12.33
C GLU A 76 -0.87 -13.40 11.30
N VAL A 77 -0.06 -13.06 10.30
CA VAL A 77 -0.47 -12.31 9.10
C VAL A 77 -0.23 -13.19 7.88
N ILE A 78 -1.29 -13.61 7.23
CA ILE A 78 -1.20 -14.33 5.98
C ILE A 78 -0.84 -13.35 4.86
N MET A 79 0.15 -13.72 4.04
CA MET A 79 0.63 -12.87 2.95
C MET A 79 1.19 -13.69 1.79
N SER A 80 1.29 -13.06 0.63
CA SER A 80 1.92 -13.63 -0.56
C SER A 80 3.44 -13.75 -0.37
N PRO A 81 4.07 -14.85 -0.84
CA PRO A 81 5.54 -14.91 -0.94
C PRO A 81 6.09 -13.94 -1.99
N ILE A 82 5.25 -13.52 -2.95
CA ILE A 82 5.60 -12.49 -3.94
C ILE A 82 5.13 -11.14 -3.38
N THR A 83 5.99 -10.51 -2.59
CA THR A 83 5.74 -9.18 -2.05
C THR A 83 7.04 -8.38 -1.99
N ILE A 84 6.93 -7.06 -1.89
CA ILE A 84 8.12 -6.23 -1.71
C ILE A 84 8.61 -6.30 -0.26
N LYS A 85 9.95 -6.38 -0.10
CA LYS A 85 10.59 -6.49 1.22
C LYS A 85 10.05 -5.48 2.27
N PRO A 86 9.85 -4.19 1.95
CA PRO A 86 9.35 -3.23 2.93
C PRO A 86 7.99 -3.58 3.56
N ILE A 87 7.13 -4.30 2.87
CA ILE A 87 5.84 -4.76 3.41
C ILE A 87 6.05 -5.88 4.43
N LEU A 88 6.92 -6.85 4.12
CA LEU A 88 7.32 -7.88 5.08
C LEU A 88 7.97 -7.27 6.32
N ASP A 89 8.88 -6.30 6.12
CA ASP A 89 9.55 -5.61 7.22
C ASP A 89 8.54 -4.90 8.15
N VAL A 90 7.48 -4.30 7.61
CA VAL A 90 6.41 -3.68 8.41
C VAL A 90 5.68 -4.71 9.27
N VAL A 91 5.38 -5.90 8.75
CA VAL A 91 4.74 -6.98 9.53
C VAL A 91 5.63 -7.37 10.71
N ILE A 92 6.92 -7.61 10.45
CA ILE A 92 7.91 -8.00 11.47
C ILE A 92 8.11 -6.89 12.51
N LEU A 93 8.25 -5.63 12.07
CA LEU A 93 8.45 -4.47 12.95
C LEU A 93 7.26 -4.24 13.92
N ASN A 94 6.05 -4.61 13.50
CA ASN A 94 4.88 -4.57 14.39
C ASN A 94 4.80 -5.77 15.35
N GLY A 95 5.79 -6.66 15.32
CA GLY A 95 5.85 -7.85 16.17
C GLY A 95 4.88 -8.95 15.74
N LEU A 96 4.45 -8.93 14.48
CA LEU A 96 3.55 -9.92 13.91
C LEU A 96 4.36 -11.02 13.18
N LYS A 97 3.75 -12.17 13.01
CA LYS A 97 4.36 -13.35 12.41
C LYS A 97 3.85 -13.55 10.97
N PRO A 98 4.68 -13.39 9.94
CA PRO A 98 4.26 -13.64 8.57
C PRO A 98 4.04 -15.14 8.34
N VAL A 99 2.94 -15.48 7.68
CA VAL A 99 2.60 -16.84 7.21
C VAL A 99 2.37 -16.77 5.72
N PHE A 100 3.25 -17.40 4.95
CA PHE A 100 3.16 -17.37 3.49
C PHE A 100 2.22 -18.45 2.98
N VAL A 101 1.37 -18.09 2.02
CA VAL A 101 0.43 -18.98 1.33
C VAL A 101 0.89 -19.15 -0.12
N ASP A 102 0.82 -20.39 -0.61
CA ASP A 102 1.16 -20.68 -2.00
C ASP A 102 0.22 -19.97 -2.98
N LEU A 103 0.74 -19.72 -4.17
CA LEU A 103 0.02 -19.03 -5.22
C LEU A 103 -0.39 -20.01 -6.34
N ASN A 104 -1.54 -19.75 -6.91
CA ASN A 104 -1.99 -20.42 -8.11
C ASN A 104 -1.05 -20.08 -9.28
N LYS A 105 -0.56 -21.09 -9.99
CA LYS A 105 0.39 -20.92 -11.10
C LYS A 105 -0.16 -20.19 -12.31
N ASN A 106 -1.49 -20.16 -12.47
CA ASN A 106 -2.13 -19.61 -13.65
C ASN A 106 -2.34 -18.09 -13.57
N ASP A 107 -2.70 -17.59 -12.38
CA ASP A 107 -3.12 -16.18 -12.18
C ASP A 107 -2.43 -15.50 -11.00
N LEU A 108 -1.55 -16.21 -10.29
CA LEU A 108 -0.84 -15.72 -9.11
C LEU A 108 -1.77 -15.31 -7.94
N SER A 109 -3.03 -15.69 -7.99
CA SER A 109 -3.94 -15.58 -6.84
C SER A 109 -3.53 -16.54 -5.71
N TYR A 110 -4.02 -16.33 -4.50
CA TYR A 110 -3.80 -17.29 -3.41
C TYR A 110 -4.40 -18.65 -3.72
N ASP A 111 -3.64 -19.72 -3.48
CA ASP A 111 -4.19 -21.06 -3.45
C ASP A 111 -5.15 -21.17 -2.26
N LEU A 112 -6.45 -21.25 -2.56
CA LEU A 112 -7.49 -21.29 -1.54
C LEU A 112 -7.43 -22.56 -0.67
N VAL A 113 -6.87 -23.66 -1.19
CA VAL A 113 -6.70 -24.89 -0.42
C VAL A 113 -5.60 -24.70 0.62
N ASP A 114 -4.48 -24.14 0.22
CA ASP A 114 -3.36 -23.85 1.10
C ASP A 114 -3.73 -22.74 2.10
N LEU A 115 -4.42 -21.68 1.65
CA LEU A 115 -4.93 -20.62 2.50
C LEU A 115 -5.79 -21.17 3.65
N LYS A 116 -6.76 -22.03 3.34
CA LYS A 116 -7.63 -22.63 4.35
C LYS A 116 -6.87 -23.47 5.37
N LYS A 117 -5.80 -24.15 4.97
CA LYS A 117 -4.95 -24.95 5.87
C LYS A 117 -4.12 -24.06 6.80
N LYS A 118 -3.74 -22.87 6.35
CA LYS A 118 -2.85 -21.97 7.09
C LYS A 118 -3.58 -20.97 7.98
N ILE A 119 -4.89 -20.85 7.86
CA ILE A 119 -5.69 -20.07 8.81
C ILE A 119 -5.77 -20.79 10.14
N THR A 120 -5.34 -20.11 11.19
CA THR A 120 -5.38 -20.59 12.59
C THR A 120 -6.15 -19.58 13.47
N PRO A 121 -6.48 -19.92 14.72
CA PRO A 121 -7.04 -18.95 15.67
C PRO A 121 -6.15 -17.72 15.93
N ASN A 122 -4.83 -17.85 15.67
CA ASN A 122 -3.86 -16.76 15.79
C ASN A 122 -3.80 -15.86 14.54
N THR A 123 -4.42 -16.26 13.43
CA THR A 123 -4.48 -15.46 12.23
C THR A 123 -5.40 -14.25 12.44
N LYS A 124 -4.85 -13.05 12.37
CA LYS A 124 -5.60 -11.80 12.59
C LYS A 124 -5.68 -10.92 11.35
N LEU A 125 -4.86 -11.19 10.34
CA LEU A 125 -4.83 -10.40 9.12
C LEU A 125 -4.51 -11.28 7.91
N ILE A 126 -5.16 -10.99 6.80
CA ILE A 126 -4.81 -11.50 5.46
C ILE A 126 -4.47 -10.30 4.61
N LEU A 127 -3.25 -10.23 4.15
CA LEU A 127 -2.75 -9.15 3.29
C LEU A 127 -2.75 -9.60 1.84
N ILE A 128 -3.62 -8.99 1.04
CA ILE A 128 -3.72 -9.23 -0.40
C ILE A 128 -2.95 -8.11 -1.12
N THR A 129 -1.93 -8.44 -1.91
CA THR A 129 -1.08 -7.51 -2.68
C THR A 129 -1.08 -7.88 -4.16
#